data_80ce16e658ef4f2a83a8a95bbe4a4038
#
_entry.id   80ce16e658ef4f2a83a8a95bbe4a4038
#
_cell.length_a   1.000
_cell.length_b   1.000
_cell.length_c   1.000
_cell.angle_alpha   90.00
_cell.angle_beta   90.00
_cell.angle_gamma   90.00
#
_symmetry.space_group_name_H-M   'P 1'
#
loop_
_entity.id
_entity.type
_entity.pdbx_description
1 polymer ?
#
loop_
_entity_poly.entity_id
_entity_poly.type
_entity_poly.pdbx_seq_one_letter_code
_entity_poly.pdbx_strand_id
1 'polypeptide(L)'
;MHTLLVTGGAGFIGSNYIRYMLNKYTDLQIINLDKLTYAGNPDNLRDIEKNDRYRFVKGDICDTEVVEPLVRDAEAVVNFAAESHVDRSIGKPDDFIRTDVFGAFVLLEAARKHGVEKFIQISTDEVYGSIEDGSFVETDPLMPSSPYSASKAGADRLAFSYFVTYDVPVVITRCSNNFGPYQFPEKLIPLFVTNALEGKSLPVYGDGKNVRDWIFVDDHCDAIDFIHQNGEHGEVYNVGGGNERTNIEITEIILHELGKPKSLIQYVKDRLGHDRRYSVNCDKLFALGWKPAHTFETAMQETIRWYVDNRWWWEKLKSGEYLEFYKQNYGTILNQHKE
;
A
#
# COMPACT_ATOMS: atom_id res chain seq x y z
N MET A 1 13.21 13.20 -22.39
CA MET A 1 13.43 12.02 -21.53
C MET A 1 12.83 12.41 -20.18
N HIS A 2 11.72 11.80 -19.84
CA HIS A 2 10.97 12.15 -18.63
C HIS A 2 11.58 11.47 -17.41
N THR A 3 11.72 12.20 -16.31
CA THR A 3 12.25 11.66 -15.05
C THR A 3 11.18 11.66 -13.97
N LEU A 4 10.89 10.48 -13.42
CA LEU A 4 9.92 10.28 -12.34
C LEU A 4 10.63 9.94 -11.04
N LEU A 5 10.38 10.71 -9.99
CA LEU A 5 10.79 10.36 -8.63
C LEU A 5 9.69 9.51 -7.98
N VAL A 6 10.03 8.28 -7.63
CA VAL A 6 9.18 7.37 -6.85
C VAL A 6 9.78 7.22 -5.46
N THR A 7 9.04 7.58 -4.42
CA THR A 7 9.47 7.36 -3.04
C THR A 7 8.81 6.11 -2.47
N GLY A 8 9.49 5.37 -1.59
CA GLY A 8 8.98 4.10 -1.08
C GLY A 8 8.93 2.98 -2.14
N GLY A 9 9.75 3.11 -3.18
CA GLY A 9 9.72 2.19 -4.32
C GLY A 9 10.32 0.81 -4.05
N ALA A 10 10.99 0.58 -2.93
CA ALA A 10 11.39 -0.76 -2.49
C ALA A 10 10.29 -1.48 -1.68
N GLY A 11 9.17 -0.82 -1.39
CA GLY A 11 7.97 -1.39 -0.79
C GLY A 11 7.13 -2.19 -1.79
N PHE A 12 6.00 -2.72 -1.31
CA PHE A 12 5.07 -3.57 -2.09
C PHE A 12 4.53 -2.85 -3.33
N ILE A 13 3.74 -1.79 -3.14
CA ILE A 13 3.07 -1.12 -4.26
C ILE A 13 4.09 -0.37 -5.12
N GLY A 14 5.03 0.35 -4.49
CA GLY A 14 6.05 1.14 -5.20
C GLY A 14 6.93 0.29 -6.12
N SER A 15 7.32 -0.93 -5.73
CA SER A 15 8.14 -1.81 -6.57
C SER A 15 7.37 -2.35 -7.79
N ASN A 16 6.08 -2.68 -7.61
CA ASN A 16 5.22 -3.07 -8.73
C ASN A 16 4.98 -1.88 -9.67
N TYR A 17 4.76 -0.68 -9.12
CA TYR A 17 4.59 0.53 -9.93
C TYR A 17 5.84 0.86 -10.76
N ILE A 18 7.03 0.81 -10.17
CA ILE A 18 8.29 1.04 -10.90
C ILE A 18 8.43 0.04 -12.05
N ARG A 19 8.16 -1.24 -11.80
CA ARG A 19 8.22 -2.29 -12.83
C ARG A 19 7.19 -2.06 -13.93
N TYR A 20 5.94 -1.74 -13.55
CA TYR A 20 4.87 -1.41 -14.48
C TYR A 20 5.28 -0.23 -15.39
N MET A 21 5.78 0.87 -14.83
CA MET A 21 6.16 2.05 -15.58
C MET A 21 7.35 1.81 -16.52
N LEU A 22 8.39 1.10 -16.07
CA LEU A 22 9.54 0.75 -16.91
C LEU A 22 9.19 -0.19 -18.07
N ASN A 23 8.18 -1.05 -17.89
CA ASN A 23 7.69 -1.94 -18.94
C ASN A 23 6.80 -1.20 -19.95
N LYS A 24 6.01 -0.25 -19.50
CA LYS A 24 5.07 0.51 -20.34
C LYS A 24 5.75 1.60 -21.16
N TYR A 25 6.71 2.31 -20.57
CA TYR A 25 7.36 3.46 -21.19
C TYR A 25 8.85 3.19 -21.47
N THR A 26 9.29 3.41 -22.72
CA THR A 26 10.68 3.14 -23.14
C THR A 26 11.63 4.32 -22.93
N ASP A 27 11.12 5.52 -22.75
CA ASP A 27 11.86 6.79 -22.61
C ASP A 27 11.80 7.38 -21.18
N LEU A 28 11.16 6.67 -20.25
CA LEU A 28 11.03 7.08 -18.84
C LEU A 28 12.27 6.69 -18.03
N GLN A 29 12.80 7.64 -17.26
CA GLN A 29 13.80 7.41 -16.21
C GLN A 29 13.10 7.39 -14.86
N ILE A 30 13.48 6.47 -13.98
CA ILE A 30 12.93 6.38 -12.62
C ILE A 30 14.05 6.53 -11.60
N ILE A 31 13.88 7.50 -10.70
CA ILE A 31 14.66 7.62 -9.46
C ILE A 31 13.79 7.04 -8.34
N ASN A 32 14.30 6.03 -7.66
CA ASN A 32 13.64 5.42 -6.50
C ASN A 32 14.34 5.85 -5.22
N LEU A 33 13.66 6.64 -4.40
CA LEU A 33 14.12 7.02 -3.05
C LEU A 33 13.45 6.12 -2.01
N ASP A 34 14.23 5.31 -1.29
CA ASP A 34 13.71 4.46 -0.22
C ASP A 34 14.68 4.39 0.97
N LYS A 35 14.15 4.45 2.17
CA LYS A 35 14.91 4.36 3.42
C LYS A 35 15.34 2.94 3.76
N LEU A 36 14.67 1.94 3.17
CA LEU A 36 14.81 0.51 3.49
C LEU A 36 14.50 0.23 4.97
N THR A 37 13.30 0.62 5.41
CA THR A 37 12.74 0.19 6.69
C THR A 37 12.34 -1.29 6.61
N TYR A 38 11.66 -1.82 7.61
CA TYR A 38 11.31 -3.24 7.67
C TYR A 38 10.53 -3.78 6.44
N ALA A 39 9.74 -2.94 5.78
CA ALA A 39 8.95 -3.30 4.60
C ALA A 39 9.63 -2.96 3.27
N GLY A 40 10.70 -2.17 3.30
CA GLY A 40 11.53 -1.85 2.13
C GLY A 40 12.50 -2.99 1.84
N ASN A 41 12.29 -3.71 0.73
CA ASN A 41 13.08 -4.87 0.38
C ASN A 41 13.72 -4.71 -1.01
N PRO A 42 15.06 -4.62 -1.11
CA PRO A 42 15.76 -4.51 -2.40
C PRO A 42 15.47 -5.68 -3.35
N ASP A 43 15.19 -6.88 -2.81
CA ASP A 43 14.83 -8.03 -3.65
C ASP A 43 13.50 -7.84 -4.42
N ASN A 44 12.67 -6.89 -4.01
CA ASN A 44 11.47 -6.53 -4.77
C ASN A 44 11.80 -5.96 -6.16
N LEU A 45 13.02 -5.46 -6.36
CA LEU A 45 13.47 -4.79 -7.58
C LEU A 45 14.69 -5.47 -8.22
N ARG A 46 15.00 -6.69 -7.78
CA ARG A 46 16.19 -7.45 -8.24
C ARG A 46 16.22 -7.66 -9.75
N ASP A 47 15.07 -7.83 -10.36
CA ASP A 47 14.90 -8.05 -11.81
C ASP A 47 15.20 -6.79 -12.64
N ILE A 48 15.07 -5.61 -12.03
CA ILE A 48 15.27 -4.31 -12.71
C ILE A 48 16.49 -3.53 -12.18
N GLU A 49 17.22 -4.04 -11.21
CA GLU A 49 18.32 -3.31 -10.57
C GLU A 49 19.42 -2.86 -11.56
N LYS A 50 19.57 -3.59 -12.69
CA LYS A 50 20.55 -3.31 -13.75
C LYS A 50 19.96 -2.58 -14.95
N ASN A 51 18.71 -2.12 -14.86
CA ASN A 51 18.10 -1.36 -15.93
C ASN A 51 18.70 0.07 -15.98
N ASP A 52 19.23 0.47 -17.11
CA ASP A 52 19.88 1.80 -17.29
C ASP A 52 18.91 2.97 -17.06
N ARG A 53 17.61 2.72 -17.07
CA ARG A 53 16.55 3.70 -16.78
C ARG A 53 16.09 3.72 -15.32
N TYR A 54 16.73 2.92 -14.47
CA TYR A 54 16.41 2.83 -13.05
C TYR A 54 17.59 3.24 -12.19
N ARG A 55 17.36 4.15 -11.25
CA ARG A 55 18.35 4.59 -10.27
C ARG A 55 17.80 4.45 -8.86
N PHE A 56 18.46 3.67 -8.03
CA PHE A 56 18.14 3.58 -6.59
C PHE A 56 18.94 4.59 -5.78
N VAL A 57 18.27 5.26 -4.85
CA VAL A 57 18.84 6.14 -3.84
C VAL A 57 18.35 5.70 -2.45
N LYS A 58 19.28 5.30 -1.58
CA LYS A 58 18.95 5.03 -0.19
C LYS A 58 18.90 6.36 0.58
N GLY A 59 17.74 6.69 1.14
CA GLY A 59 17.57 7.92 1.91
C GLY A 59 16.18 8.04 2.53
N ASP A 60 16.03 8.98 3.46
CA ASP A 60 14.80 9.27 4.17
C ASP A 60 14.09 10.45 3.50
N ILE A 61 12.79 10.34 3.24
CA ILE A 61 11.97 11.46 2.74
C ILE A 61 11.89 12.63 3.74
N CYS A 62 12.22 12.40 5.01
CA CYS A 62 12.32 13.44 6.03
C CYS A 62 13.64 14.25 5.96
N ASP A 63 14.57 13.86 5.11
CA ASP A 63 15.88 14.53 4.96
C ASP A 63 15.85 15.46 3.75
N THR A 64 15.79 16.77 4.02
CA THR A 64 15.75 17.81 2.98
C THR A 64 16.98 17.79 2.08
N GLU A 65 18.17 17.47 2.61
CA GLU A 65 19.41 17.45 1.82
C GLU A 65 19.40 16.31 0.80
N VAL A 66 18.73 15.20 1.12
CA VAL A 66 18.53 14.07 0.21
C VAL A 66 17.41 14.34 -0.78
N VAL A 67 16.27 14.86 -0.31
CA VAL A 67 15.05 15.03 -1.11
C VAL A 67 15.20 16.13 -2.16
N GLU A 68 15.72 17.29 -1.76
CA GLU A 68 15.72 18.48 -2.61
C GLU A 68 16.42 18.27 -3.99
N PRO A 69 17.62 17.70 -4.07
CA PRO A 69 18.27 17.46 -5.36
C PRO A 69 17.51 16.44 -6.22
N LEU A 70 16.84 15.44 -5.62
CA LEU A 70 16.10 14.43 -6.36
C LEU A 70 14.81 15.00 -6.97
N VAL A 71 14.10 15.84 -6.22
CA VAL A 71 12.89 16.53 -6.71
C VAL A 71 13.24 17.54 -7.79
N ARG A 72 14.36 18.27 -7.65
CA ARG A 72 14.83 19.21 -8.68
C ARG A 72 15.12 18.52 -10.02
N ASP A 73 15.64 17.29 -9.97
CA ASP A 73 16.02 16.51 -11.16
C ASP A 73 14.84 15.72 -11.75
N ALA A 74 13.64 15.76 -11.11
CA ALA A 74 12.44 15.03 -11.51
C ALA A 74 11.38 15.99 -12.11
N GLU A 75 10.67 15.51 -13.14
CA GLU A 75 9.51 16.20 -13.70
C GLU A 75 8.24 15.95 -12.88
N ALA A 76 8.12 14.75 -12.32
CA ALA A 76 6.98 14.40 -11.45
C ALA A 76 7.44 13.58 -10.25
N VAL A 77 6.60 13.58 -9.19
CA VAL A 77 6.81 12.83 -7.95
C VAL A 77 5.61 11.95 -7.67
N VAL A 78 5.86 10.67 -7.35
CA VAL A 78 4.83 9.75 -6.82
C VAL A 78 5.27 9.27 -5.45
N ASN A 79 4.55 9.71 -4.43
CA ASN A 79 4.89 9.44 -3.03
C ASN A 79 4.16 8.20 -2.49
N PHE A 80 4.86 7.05 -2.52
CA PHE A 80 4.43 5.82 -1.83
C PHE A 80 5.05 5.68 -0.43
N ALA A 81 6.11 6.45 -0.12
CA ALA A 81 6.80 6.32 1.16
C ALA A 81 5.85 6.63 2.32
N ALA A 82 5.66 5.64 3.18
CA ALA A 82 4.81 5.72 4.36
C ALA A 82 5.12 4.56 5.31
N GLU A 83 4.83 4.73 6.59
CA GLU A 83 4.61 3.61 7.48
C GLU A 83 3.21 3.02 7.19
N SER A 84 3.04 1.69 7.13
CA SER A 84 1.83 1.12 6.51
C SER A 84 1.08 0.07 7.34
N HIS A 85 1.53 -0.26 8.55
CA HIS A 85 0.90 -1.33 9.33
C HIS A 85 0.16 -0.79 10.54
N VAL A 86 -1.19 -0.94 10.56
CA VAL A 86 -2.06 -0.41 11.62
C VAL A 86 -1.62 -0.88 13.03
N ASP A 87 -1.34 -2.19 13.21
CA ASP A 87 -0.94 -2.72 14.53
C ASP A 87 0.39 -2.11 15.01
N ARG A 88 1.33 -1.81 14.10
CA ARG A 88 2.57 -1.09 14.43
C ARG A 88 2.29 0.35 14.85
N SER A 89 1.30 1.02 14.23
CA SER A 89 0.93 2.39 14.57
C SER A 89 0.39 2.53 15.99
N ILE A 90 -0.23 1.49 16.52
CA ILE A 90 -0.72 1.47 17.92
C ILE A 90 0.46 1.45 18.90
N GLY A 91 1.54 0.77 18.53
CA GLY A 91 2.75 0.65 19.39
C GLY A 91 3.74 1.81 19.27
N LYS A 92 3.86 2.43 18.07
CA LYS A 92 4.83 3.49 17.74
C LYS A 92 4.21 4.54 16.81
N PRO A 93 3.28 5.36 17.29
CA PRO A 93 2.57 6.33 16.44
C PRO A 93 3.46 7.49 15.95
N ASP A 94 4.55 7.80 16.63
CA ASP A 94 5.49 8.86 16.27
C ASP A 94 6.21 8.60 14.95
N ASP A 95 6.58 7.35 14.65
CA ASP A 95 7.19 6.97 13.37
C ASP A 95 6.25 7.30 12.20
N PHE A 96 4.93 7.09 12.38
CA PHE A 96 3.91 7.38 11.37
C PHE A 96 3.75 8.88 11.13
N ILE A 97 3.66 9.69 12.20
CA ILE A 97 3.57 11.15 12.06
C ILE A 97 4.82 11.70 11.38
N ARG A 98 6.00 11.21 11.76
CA ARG A 98 7.25 11.65 11.19
C ARG A 98 7.36 11.29 9.71
N THR A 99 7.12 10.05 9.35
CA THR A 99 7.27 9.60 7.95
C THR A 99 6.15 10.14 7.08
N ASP A 100 4.89 9.91 7.48
CA ASP A 100 3.75 10.16 6.59
C ASP A 100 3.46 11.66 6.47
N VAL A 101 3.47 12.40 7.59
CA VAL A 101 3.12 13.83 7.56
C VAL A 101 4.35 14.70 7.31
N PHE A 102 5.41 14.55 8.12
CA PHE A 102 6.58 15.41 7.96
C PHE A 102 7.37 15.07 6.70
N GLY A 103 7.50 13.79 6.34
CA GLY A 103 8.13 13.38 5.08
C GLY A 103 7.38 13.92 3.85
N ALA A 104 6.02 13.86 3.86
CA ALA A 104 5.21 14.48 2.81
C ALA A 104 5.42 16.01 2.75
N PHE A 105 5.53 16.68 3.91
CA PHE A 105 5.86 18.11 3.98
C PHE A 105 7.19 18.41 3.28
N VAL A 106 8.25 17.66 3.55
CA VAL A 106 9.57 17.89 2.93
C VAL A 106 9.52 17.73 1.41
N LEU A 107 8.82 16.69 0.93
CA LEU A 107 8.61 16.47 -0.50
C LEU A 107 7.82 17.60 -1.16
N LEU A 108 6.75 18.06 -0.52
CA LEU A 108 5.90 19.15 -1.01
C LEU A 108 6.63 20.49 -1.04
N GLU A 109 7.47 20.80 -0.04
CA GLU A 109 8.31 22.01 -0.05
C GLU A 109 9.34 21.96 -1.19
N ALA A 110 9.94 20.81 -1.44
CA ALA A 110 10.85 20.65 -2.57
C ALA A 110 10.08 20.78 -3.91
N ALA A 111 8.90 20.17 -4.04
CA ALA A 111 8.06 20.28 -5.22
C ALA A 111 7.64 21.75 -5.49
N ARG A 112 7.23 22.48 -4.44
CA ARG A 112 6.92 23.91 -4.52
C ARG A 112 8.12 24.75 -4.98
N LYS A 113 9.32 24.44 -4.45
CA LYS A 113 10.55 25.20 -4.75
C LYS A 113 11.04 25.00 -6.17
N HIS A 114 10.93 23.76 -6.68
CA HIS A 114 11.52 23.38 -7.97
C HIS A 114 10.53 23.31 -9.14
N GLY A 115 9.21 23.35 -8.86
CA GLY A 115 8.18 23.45 -9.88
C GLY A 115 7.98 22.14 -10.67
N VAL A 116 7.65 21.03 -9.98
CA VAL A 116 7.32 19.76 -10.64
C VAL A 116 6.01 19.88 -11.44
N GLU A 117 5.88 19.11 -12.52
CA GLU A 117 4.68 19.11 -13.36
C GLU A 117 3.49 18.39 -12.70
N LYS A 118 3.76 17.40 -11.85
CA LYS A 118 2.74 16.68 -11.07
C LYS A 118 3.33 16.06 -9.79
N PHE A 119 2.55 16.15 -8.71
CA PHE A 119 2.84 15.48 -7.44
C PHE A 119 1.67 14.55 -7.09
N ILE A 120 1.89 13.24 -7.07
CA ILE A 120 0.86 12.27 -6.70
C ILE A 120 1.09 11.79 -5.28
N GLN A 121 0.14 12.10 -4.39
CA GLN A 121 0.12 11.60 -3.02
C GLN A 121 -0.71 10.33 -2.93
N ILE A 122 -0.06 9.21 -2.63
CA ILE A 122 -0.76 7.95 -2.39
C ILE A 122 -1.32 7.95 -0.97
N SER A 123 -2.64 7.93 -0.85
CA SER A 123 -3.42 7.86 0.38
C SER A 123 -4.17 6.51 0.44
N THR A 124 -5.11 6.37 1.34
CA THR A 124 -5.85 5.13 1.61
C THR A 124 -7.32 5.42 1.88
N ASP A 125 -8.20 4.47 1.64
CA ASP A 125 -9.62 4.51 2.01
C ASP A 125 -9.82 4.56 3.53
N GLU A 126 -8.87 4.08 4.31
CA GLU A 126 -8.91 4.11 5.78
C GLU A 126 -9.00 5.54 6.36
N VAL A 127 -8.68 6.58 5.58
CA VAL A 127 -8.81 7.98 6.00
C VAL A 127 -10.27 8.40 6.21
N TYR A 128 -11.21 7.72 5.55
CA TYR A 128 -12.65 7.99 5.72
C TYR A 128 -13.21 7.40 7.02
N GLY A 129 -12.60 6.36 7.56
CA GLY A 129 -13.15 5.57 8.67
C GLY A 129 -14.06 4.44 8.20
N SER A 130 -14.89 3.92 9.12
CA SER A 130 -15.80 2.81 8.84
C SER A 130 -17.15 3.29 8.30
N ILE A 131 -17.74 2.52 7.38
CA ILE A 131 -19.08 2.75 6.84
C ILE A 131 -19.90 1.46 6.88
N GLU A 132 -21.13 1.51 7.39
CA GLU A 132 -22.01 0.34 7.46
C GLU A 132 -22.67 0.07 6.11
N ASP A 133 -23.27 1.10 5.50
CA ASP A 133 -24.00 1.02 4.23
C ASP A 133 -23.49 2.06 3.24
N GLY A 134 -23.56 1.73 1.94
CA GLY A 134 -23.07 2.60 0.87
C GLY A 134 -21.56 2.57 0.70
N SER A 135 -20.99 3.60 0.07
CA SER A 135 -19.55 3.75 -0.20
C SER A 135 -19.16 5.20 -0.13
N PHE A 136 -18.00 5.51 0.40
CA PHE A 136 -17.47 6.87 0.48
C PHE A 136 -17.16 7.43 -0.91
N VAL A 137 -17.52 8.68 -1.12
CA VAL A 137 -17.10 9.50 -2.28
C VAL A 137 -15.96 10.42 -1.88
N GLU A 138 -15.24 10.98 -2.84
CA GLU A 138 -14.04 11.79 -2.61
C GLU A 138 -14.28 13.05 -1.77
N THR A 139 -15.52 13.56 -1.76
CA THR A 139 -15.94 14.75 -1.01
C THR A 139 -16.38 14.47 0.43
N ASP A 140 -16.46 13.20 0.83
CA ASP A 140 -16.86 12.85 2.19
C ASP A 140 -15.80 13.26 3.22
N PRO A 141 -16.22 13.58 4.47
CA PRO A 141 -15.30 13.95 5.52
C PRO A 141 -14.37 12.80 5.91
N LEU A 142 -13.13 13.14 6.27
CA LEU A 142 -12.16 12.17 6.78
C LEU A 142 -12.34 11.98 8.28
N MET A 143 -12.57 10.72 8.70
CA MET A 143 -12.85 10.33 10.09
C MET A 143 -11.97 9.13 10.49
N PRO A 144 -10.61 9.26 10.41
CA PRO A 144 -9.68 8.16 10.65
C PRO A 144 -9.77 7.64 12.08
N SER A 145 -9.75 6.31 12.27
CA SER A 145 -9.93 5.62 13.55
C SER A 145 -8.64 5.09 14.18
N SER A 146 -7.52 5.13 13.45
CA SER A 146 -6.21 4.63 13.90
C SER A 146 -5.11 5.68 13.75
N PRO A 147 -3.97 5.57 14.48
CA PRO A 147 -2.83 6.46 14.27
C PRO A 147 -2.30 6.42 12.83
N TYR A 148 -2.29 5.25 12.19
CA TYR A 148 -1.95 5.09 10.77
C TYR A 148 -2.90 5.90 9.87
N SER A 149 -4.21 5.65 9.95
CA SER A 149 -5.17 6.35 9.09
C SER A 149 -5.19 7.85 9.37
N ALA A 150 -4.92 8.28 10.62
CA ALA A 150 -4.80 9.69 10.98
C ALA A 150 -3.55 10.35 10.36
N SER A 151 -2.39 9.66 10.34
CA SER A 151 -1.18 10.19 9.70
C SER A 151 -1.36 10.29 8.18
N LYS A 152 -2.00 9.30 7.56
CA LYS A 152 -2.33 9.32 6.12
C LYS A 152 -3.32 10.44 5.79
N ALA A 153 -4.36 10.67 6.62
CA ALA A 153 -5.28 11.80 6.47
C ALA A 153 -4.57 13.15 6.62
N GLY A 154 -3.60 13.24 7.54
CA GLY A 154 -2.75 14.41 7.70
C GLY A 154 -1.93 14.73 6.45
N ALA A 155 -1.27 13.72 5.86
CA ALA A 155 -0.52 13.88 4.61
C ALA A 155 -1.42 14.23 3.41
N ASP A 156 -2.59 13.58 3.31
CA ASP A 156 -3.62 13.84 2.30
C ASP A 156 -4.08 15.31 2.33
N ARG A 157 -4.45 15.81 3.50
CA ARG A 157 -4.92 17.20 3.63
C ARG A 157 -3.79 18.22 3.53
N LEU A 158 -2.59 17.86 3.96
CA LEU A 158 -1.42 18.70 3.74
C LEU A 158 -1.12 18.86 2.25
N ALA A 159 -1.11 17.77 1.48
CA ALA A 159 -0.92 17.81 0.03
C ALA A 159 -1.98 18.68 -0.67
N PHE A 160 -3.26 18.53 -0.31
CA PHE A 160 -4.34 19.38 -0.82
C PHE A 160 -4.13 20.85 -0.48
N SER A 161 -3.66 21.17 0.74
CA SER A 161 -3.39 22.56 1.14
C SER A 161 -2.29 23.22 0.32
N TYR A 162 -1.30 22.44 -0.14
CA TYR A 162 -0.24 22.94 -1.02
C TYR A 162 -0.74 23.29 -2.42
N PHE A 163 -1.73 22.57 -2.94
CA PHE A 163 -2.43 22.96 -4.16
C PHE A 163 -3.17 24.28 -3.95
N VAL A 164 -4.00 24.38 -2.92
CA VAL A 164 -4.85 25.56 -2.68
C VAL A 164 -4.04 26.82 -2.36
N THR A 165 -2.93 26.67 -1.63
CA THR A 165 -2.18 27.83 -1.12
C THR A 165 -1.04 28.25 -2.05
N TYR A 166 -0.42 27.30 -2.71
CA TYR A 166 0.83 27.51 -3.44
C TYR A 166 0.78 27.06 -4.91
N ASP A 167 -0.38 26.62 -5.40
CA ASP A 167 -0.58 26.09 -6.76
C ASP A 167 0.35 24.91 -7.12
N VAL A 168 0.81 24.14 -6.11
CA VAL A 168 1.56 22.91 -6.37
C VAL A 168 0.62 21.91 -7.07
N PRO A 169 1.01 21.31 -8.22
CA PRO A 169 0.13 20.48 -9.04
C PRO A 169 -0.10 19.09 -8.41
N VAL A 170 -0.77 19.06 -7.26
CA VAL A 170 -1.02 17.85 -6.47
C VAL A 170 -2.24 17.11 -7.03
N VAL A 171 -2.13 15.78 -7.06
CA VAL A 171 -3.26 14.84 -7.21
C VAL A 171 -3.18 13.82 -6.08
N ILE A 172 -4.32 13.46 -5.51
CA ILE A 172 -4.40 12.53 -4.38
C ILE A 172 -5.15 11.27 -4.82
N THR A 173 -4.63 10.07 -4.48
CA THR A 173 -5.37 8.81 -4.66
C THR A 173 -5.67 8.18 -3.31
N ARG A 174 -6.91 7.71 -3.10
CA ARG A 174 -7.31 6.96 -1.91
C ARG A 174 -7.66 5.53 -2.34
N CYS A 175 -6.74 4.61 -2.09
CA CYS A 175 -6.89 3.25 -2.57
C CYS A 175 -7.48 2.33 -1.52
N SER A 176 -8.23 1.32 -1.98
CA SER A 176 -8.70 0.20 -1.18
C SER A 176 -7.57 -0.81 -0.89
N ASN A 177 -7.88 -1.93 -0.23
CA ASN A 177 -6.89 -2.91 0.19
C ASN A 177 -6.19 -3.58 -1.01
N ASN A 178 -4.92 -3.29 -1.18
CA ASN A 178 -4.10 -3.90 -2.22
C ASN A 178 -3.67 -5.32 -1.87
N PHE A 179 -3.60 -6.19 -2.87
CA PHE A 179 -3.00 -7.52 -2.77
C PHE A 179 -2.23 -7.86 -4.05
N GLY A 180 -1.27 -8.77 -3.95
CA GLY A 180 -0.47 -9.17 -5.11
C GLY A 180 0.96 -9.61 -4.77
N PRO A 181 1.79 -9.82 -5.80
CA PRO A 181 3.22 -10.13 -5.67
C PRO A 181 3.98 -9.10 -4.83
N TYR A 182 4.98 -9.56 -4.06
CA TYR A 182 5.86 -8.74 -3.23
C TYR A 182 5.20 -8.04 -2.01
N GLN A 183 3.94 -8.37 -1.67
CA GLN A 183 3.34 -7.85 -0.44
C GLN A 183 3.96 -8.51 0.80
N PHE A 184 4.41 -7.68 1.76
CA PHE A 184 5.11 -8.15 2.96
C PHE A 184 4.26 -9.14 3.77
N PRO A 185 4.83 -10.28 4.25
CA PRO A 185 4.07 -11.40 4.81
C PRO A 185 3.44 -11.16 6.20
N GLU A 186 3.36 -9.91 6.67
CA GLU A 186 2.56 -9.53 7.85
C GLU A 186 1.11 -9.13 7.49
N LYS A 187 0.82 -8.86 6.22
CA LYS A 187 -0.53 -8.51 5.74
C LYS A 187 -1.36 -9.77 5.53
N LEU A 188 -2.69 -9.66 5.63
CA LEU A 188 -3.63 -10.77 5.69
C LEU A 188 -3.38 -11.85 4.62
N ILE A 189 -3.42 -11.48 3.34
CA ILE A 189 -3.30 -12.44 2.23
C ILE A 189 -1.93 -13.14 2.25
N PRO A 190 -0.79 -12.43 2.20
CA PRO A 190 0.51 -13.11 2.19
C PRO A 190 0.82 -13.85 3.49
N LEU A 191 0.35 -13.36 4.65
CA LEU A 191 0.46 -14.06 5.92
C LEU A 191 -0.24 -15.42 5.86
N PHE A 192 -1.49 -15.43 5.38
CA PHE A 192 -2.29 -16.64 5.33
C PHE A 192 -1.81 -17.62 4.27
N VAL A 193 -1.43 -17.13 3.10
CA VAL A 193 -0.82 -17.98 2.05
C VAL A 193 0.46 -18.64 2.57
N THR A 194 1.39 -17.86 3.13
CA THR A 194 2.68 -18.41 3.61
C THR A 194 2.51 -19.31 4.83
N ASN A 195 1.60 -19.01 5.76
CA ASN A 195 1.28 -19.89 6.88
C ASN A 195 0.64 -21.20 6.41
N ALA A 196 -0.31 -21.15 5.48
CA ALA A 196 -0.93 -22.34 4.92
C ALA A 196 0.08 -23.25 4.20
N LEU A 197 1.04 -22.66 3.46
CA LEU A 197 2.14 -23.40 2.82
C LEU A 197 3.03 -24.09 3.85
N GLU A 198 3.27 -23.48 5.01
CA GLU A 198 4.04 -24.04 6.12
C GLU A 198 3.21 -24.96 7.03
N GLY A 199 1.89 -25.13 6.80
CA GLY A 199 0.99 -25.90 7.67
C GLY A 199 0.74 -25.25 9.04
N LYS A 200 0.94 -23.95 9.15
CA LYS A 200 0.72 -23.15 10.36
C LYS A 200 -0.71 -22.62 10.43
N SER A 201 -1.17 -22.26 11.63
CA SER A 201 -2.47 -21.65 11.85
C SER A 201 -2.63 -20.31 11.14
N LEU A 202 -3.86 -20.01 10.70
CA LEU A 202 -4.29 -18.75 10.11
C LEU A 202 -5.07 -17.95 11.16
N PRO A 203 -4.45 -16.92 11.79
CA PRO A 203 -5.08 -16.17 12.88
C PRO A 203 -6.13 -15.20 12.33
N VAL A 204 -7.40 -15.54 12.45
CA VAL A 204 -8.54 -14.71 12.03
C VAL A 204 -9.00 -13.85 13.19
N TYR A 205 -8.93 -12.52 13.06
CA TYR A 205 -9.38 -11.58 14.08
C TYR A 205 -10.90 -11.63 14.28
N GLY A 206 -11.34 -11.64 15.55
CA GLY A 206 -12.74 -11.59 15.93
C GLY A 206 -13.56 -12.72 15.30
N ASP A 207 -14.63 -12.36 14.61
CA ASP A 207 -15.51 -13.29 13.88
C ASP A 207 -15.15 -13.47 12.39
N GLY A 208 -14.11 -12.78 11.93
CA GLY A 208 -13.65 -12.79 10.54
C GLY A 208 -14.56 -12.07 9.54
N LYS A 209 -15.61 -11.40 10.00
CA LYS A 209 -16.63 -10.75 9.14
C LYS A 209 -16.32 -9.28 8.82
N ASN A 210 -15.13 -8.79 9.13
CA ASN A 210 -14.70 -7.47 8.67
C ASN A 210 -14.60 -7.50 7.15
N VAL A 211 -15.21 -6.50 6.50
CA VAL A 211 -15.29 -6.40 5.04
C VAL A 211 -14.24 -5.43 4.53
N ARG A 212 -13.56 -5.81 3.45
CA ARG A 212 -12.61 -4.96 2.72
C ARG A 212 -12.90 -5.02 1.23
N ASP A 213 -12.74 -3.93 0.55
CA ASP A 213 -12.63 -3.91 -0.90
C ASP A 213 -11.19 -4.25 -1.30
N TRP A 214 -11.03 -5.17 -2.24
CA TRP A 214 -9.72 -5.69 -2.64
C TRP A 214 -9.39 -5.32 -4.07
N ILE A 215 -8.24 -4.67 -4.26
CA ILE A 215 -7.71 -4.32 -5.56
C ILE A 215 -6.37 -5.03 -5.83
N PHE A 216 -6.24 -5.60 -7.03
CA PHE A 216 -4.97 -6.19 -7.47
C PHE A 216 -3.92 -5.10 -7.66
N VAL A 217 -2.69 -5.36 -7.25
CA VAL A 217 -1.63 -4.34 -7.25
C VAL A 217 -1.33 -3.80 -8.64
N ASP A 218 -1.42 -4.63 -9.69
CA ASP A 218 -1.17 -4.19 -11.07
C ASP A 218 -2.28 -3.26 -11.56
N ASP A 219 -3.55 -3.52 -11.21
CA ASP A 219 -4.67 -2.61 -11.50
C ASP A 219 -4.49 -1.28 -10.75
N HIS A 220 -4.00 -1.30 -9.51
CA HIS A 220 -3.69 -0.07 -8.79
C HIS A 220 -2.53 0.70 -9.45
N CYS A 221 -1.48 0.02 -9.90
CA CYS A 221 -0.39 0.65 -10.63
C CYS A 221 -0.86 1.30 -11.94
N ASP A 222 -1.74 0.60 -12.70
CA ASP A 222 -2.36 1.12 -13.90
C ASP A 222 -3.27 2.33 -13.60
N ALA A 223 -4.04 2.27 -12.50
CA ALA A 223 -4.86 3.42 -12.06
C ALA A 223 -4.03 4.66 -11.74
N ILE A 224 -2.90 4.48 -11.03
CA ILE A 224 -2.00 5.60 -10.70
C ILE A 224 -1.41 6.22 -11.97
N ASP A 225 -0.97 5.40 -12.91
CA ASP A 225 -0.47 5.90 -14.19
C ASP A 225 -1.58 6.59 -15.00
N PHE A 226 -2.78 6.02 -15.05
CA PHE A 226 -3.93 6.65 -15.70
C PHE A 226 -4.25 8.01 -15.08
N ILE A 227 -4.24 8.12 -13.74
CA ILE A 227 -4.44 9.38 -13.00
C ILE A 227 -3.26 10.33 -13.25
N HIS A 228 -2.04 9.83 -13.36
CA HIS A 228 -0.89 10.65 -13.73
C HIS A 228 -1.10 11.33 -15.08
N GLN A 229 -1.65 10.64 -16.07
CA GLN A 229 -1.88 11.19 -17.40
C GLN A 229 -3.14 12.07 -17.48
N ASN A 230 -4.22 11.71 -16.78
CA ASN A 230 -5.56 12.27 -16.99
C ASN A 230 -6.15 12.98 -15.76
N GLY A 231 -5.56 12.80 -14.59
CA GLY A 231 -6.06 13.40 -13.34
C GLY A 231 -5.83 14.90 -13.28
N GLU A 232 -6.84 15.63 -12.84
CA GLU A 232 -6.78 17.09 -12.68
C GLU A 232 -6.07 17.47 -11.37
N HIS A 233 -5.31 18.57 -11.42
CA HIS A 233 -4.61 19.07 -10.24
C HIS A 233 -5.61 19.55 -9.17
N GLY A 234 -5.33 19.27 -7.92
CA GLY A 234 -6.19 19.56 -6.78
C GLY A 234 -7.26 18.49 -6.53
N GLU A 235 -7.42 17.54 -7.43
CA GLU A 235 -8.45 16.52 -7.32
C GLU A 235 -8.00 15.30 -6.52
N VAL A 236 -9.00 14.65 -5.92
CA VAL A 236 -8.88 13.36 -5.23
C VAL A 236 -9.57 12.31 -6.07
N TYR A 237 -8.99 11.12 -6.15
CA TYR A 237 -9.57 9.96 -6.83
C TYR A 237 -9.58 8.75 -5.89
N ASN A 238 -10.75 8.16 -5.67
CA ASN A 238 -10.88 6.87 -5.06
C ASN A 238 -10.47 5.77 -6.06
N VAL A 239 -9.69 4.79 -5.59
CA VAL A 239 -9.20 3.69 -6.41
C VAL A 239 -9.52 2.38 -5.70
N GLY A 240 -10.53 1.67 -6.15
CA GLY A 240 -10.98 0.41 -5.57
C GLY A 240 -11.20 -0.67 -6.63
N GLY A 241 -11.18 -1.91 -6.18
CA GLY A 241 -11.41 -3.06 -7.05
C GLY A 241 -12.89 -3.40 -7.25
N GLY A 242 -13.78 -2.86 -6.42
CA GLY A 242 -15.19 -3.24 -6.39
C GLY A 242 -15.41 -4.69 -5.92
N ASN A 243 -14.47 -5.25 -5.17
CA ASN A 243 -14.42 -6.65 -4.76
C ASN A 243 -14.53 -6.78 -3.23
N GLU A 244 -15.65 -6.38 -2.68
CA GLU A 244 -15.89 -6.52 -1.24
C GLU A 244 -15.94 -7.99 -0.82
N ARG A 245 -15.10 -8.38 0.14
CA ARG A 245 -15.06 -9.71 0.74
C ARG A 245 -14.77 -9.60 2.23
N THR A 246 -15.34 -10.50 2.99
CA THR A 246 -14.98 -10.68 4.40
C THR A 246 -13.61 -11.35 4.54
N ASN A 247 -12.95 -11.10 5.67
CA ASN A 247 -11.66 -11.74 5.95
C ASN A 247 -11.76 -13.27 5.98
N ILE A 248 -12.90 -13.81 6.44
CA ILE A 248 -13.11 -15.26 6.46
C ILE A 248 -13.30 -15.84 5.05
N GLU A 249 -13.99 -15.13 4.13
CA GLU A 249 -14.09 -15.54 2.72
C GLU A 249 -12.72 -15.59 2.05
N ILE A 250 -11.89 -14.56 2.26
CA ILE A 250 -10.50 -14.55 1.76
C ILE A 250 -9.71 -15.75 2.31
N THR A 251 -9.87 -16.04 3.61
CA THR A 251 -9.20 -17.18 4.25
C THR A 251 -9.60 -18.51 3.61
N GLU A 252 -10.90 -18.70 3.38
CA GLU A 252 -11.42 -19.92 2.77
C GLU A 252 -10.99 -20.08 1.30
N ILE A 253 -10.94 -19.00 0.53
CA ILE A 253 -10.42 -18.99 -0.85
C ILE A 253 -8.95 -19.43 -0.86
N ILE A 254 -8.11 -18.88 0.01
CA ILE A 254 -6.68 -19.24 0.11
C ILE A 254 -6.52 -20.73 0.43
N LEU A 255 -7.28 -21.24 1.42
CA LEU A 255 -7.21 -22.65 1.80
C LEU A 255 -7.68 -23.58 0.68
N HIS A 256 -8.75 -23.20 -0.04
CA HIS A 256 -9.25 -23.95 -1.18
C HIS A 256 -8.22 -24.03 -2.31
N GLU A 257 -7.64 -22.89 -2.74
CA GLU A 257 -6.66 -22.83 -3.82
C GLU A 257 -5.38 -23.61 -3.48
N LEU A 258 -4.98 -23.66 -2.22
CA LEU A 258 -3.80 -24.41 -1.75
C LEU A 258 -4.10 -25.86 -1.39
N GLY A 259 -5.35 -26.33 -1.48
CA GLY A 259 -5.76 -27.67 -1.05
C GLY A 259 -5.50 -27.94 0.43
N LYS A 260 -5.68 -26.93 1.29
CA LYS A 260 -5.42 -27.01 2.74
C LYS A 260 -6.72 -27.12 3.54
N PRO A 261 -6.70 -27.81 4.71
CA PRO A 261 -7.89 -28.02 5.50
C PRO A 261 -8.31 -26.77 6.26
N LYS A 262 -9.62 -26.56 6.44
CA LYS A 262 -10.19 -25.47 7.25
C LYS A 262 -9.77 -25.53 8.73
N SER A 263 -9.27 -26.67 9.22
CA SER A 263 -8.71 -26.78 10.59
C SER A 263 -7.49 -25.91 10.86
N LEU A 264 -6.89 -25.31 9.82
CA LEU A 264 -5.84 -24.29 10.00
C LEU A 264 -6.40 -22.94 10.45
N ILE A 265 -7.70 -22.67 10.30
CA ILE A 265 -8.33 -21.42 10.78
C ILE A 265 -8.33 -21.41 12.30
N GLN A 266 -7.79 -20.35 12.88
CA GLN A 266 -7.80 -20.12 14.31
C GLN A 266 -8.31 -18.72 14.60
N TYR A 267 -9.48 -18.62 15.24
CA TYR A 267 -10.03 -17.33 15.65
C TYR A 267 -9.22 -16.77 16.83
N VAL A 268 -8.86 -15.50 16.75
CA VAL A 268 -8.09 -14.79 17.77
C VAL A 268 -8.83 -13.55 18.24
N LYS A 269 -8.41 -12.98 19.40
CA LYS A 269 -9.02 -11.76 19.92
C LYS A 269 -8.90 -10.63 18.88
N ASP A 270 -9.99 -9.87 18.72
CA ASP A 270 -10.01 -8.75 17.79
C ASP A 270 -9.08 -7.62 18.26
N ARG A 271 -8.55 -6.86 17.30
CA ARG A 271 -7.67 -5.71 17.58
C ARG A 271 -8.49 -4.50 18.01
N LEU A 272 -7.85 -3.57 18.71
CA LEU A 272 -8.45 -2.29 19.10
C LEU A 272 -8.70 -1.43 17.85
N GLY A 273 -9.84 -0.74 17.81
CA GLY A 273 -10.18 0.16 16.71
C GLY A 273 -10.31 -0.54 15.35
N HIS A 274 -10.74 -1.80 15.33
CA HIS A 274 -10.89 -2.57 14.09
C HIS A 274 -12.17 -2.18 13.36
N ASP A 275 -12.04 -1.34 12.35
CA ASP A 275 -13.16 -0.92 11.50
C ASP A 275 -13.85 -2.11 10.85
N ARG A 276 -15.20 -2.07 10.85
CA ARG A 276 -16.01 -3.20 10.38
C ARG A 276 -16.01 -3.33 8.87
N ARG A 277 -16.13 -2.21 8.14
CA ARG A 277 -16.18 -2.20 6.68
C ARG A 277 -15.54 -0.95 6.12
N TYR A 278 -14.75 -1.12 5.06
CA TYR A 278 -14.30 -0.05 4.18
C TYR A 278 -14.92 -0.26 2.80
N SER A 279 -15.42 0.82 2.22
CA SER A 279 -15.93 0.83 0.86
C SER A 279 -15.80 2.21 0.25
N VAL A 280 -15.31 2.28 -0.96
CA VAL A 280 -15.19 3.54 -1.73
C VAL A 280 -15.93 3.44 -3.05
N ASN A 281 -16.56 4.54 -3.44
CA ASN A 281 -17.14 4.71 -4.77
C ASN A 281 -16.05 5.22 -5.72
N CYS A 282 -15.89 4.56 -6.86
CA CYS A 282 -14.88 4.87 -7.88
C CYS A 282 -15.50 5.47 -9.16
N ASP A 283 -16.78 5.88 -9.14
CA ASP A 283 -17.50 6.39 -10.32
C ASP A 283 -16.78 7.58 -10.97
N LYS A 284 -16.13 8.45 -10.17
CA LYS A 284 -15.33 9.55 -10.67
C LYS A 284 -14.18 9.09 -11.57
N LEU A 285 -13.43 8.10 -11.13
CA LEU A 285 -12.32 7.51 -11.91
C LEU A 285 -12.85 6.74 -13.12
N PHE A 286 -13.95 6.01 -12.94
CA PHE A 286 -14.59 5.27 -14.05
C PHE A 286 -15.15 6.21 -15.12
N ALA A 287 -15.68 7.39 -14.75
CA ALA A 287 -16.15 8.39 -15.68
C ALA A 287 -15.04 9.00 -16.55
N LEU A 288 -13.78 9.00 -16.05
CA LEU A 288 -12.60 9.39 -16.83
C LEU A 288 -12.19 8.30 -17.85
N GLY A 289 -12.71 7.06 -17.71
CA GLY A 289 -12.46 5.96 -18.63
C GLY A 289 -11.59 4.82 -18.08
N TRP A 290 -11.08 4.91 -16.86
CA TRP A 290 -10.34 3.82 -16.24
C TRP A 290 -11.27 2.74 -15.69
N LYS A 291 -10.82 1.47 -15.73
CA LYS A 291 -11.46 0.32 -15.06
C LYS A 291 -10.40 -0.72 -14.75
N PRO A 292 -10.53 -1.48 -13.64
CA PRO A 292 -9.64 -2.61 -13.37
C PRO A 292 -9.71 -3.65 -14.49
N ALA A 293 -8.55 -4.20 -14.85
CA ALA A 293 -8.43 -5.19 -15.93
C ALA A 293 -8.59 -6.63 -15.43
N HIS A 294 -8.30 -6.90 -14.15
CA HIS A 294 -8.33 -8.23 -13.59
C HIS A 294 -9.64 -8.50 -12.83
N THR A 295 -10.14 -9.74 -12.91
CA THR A 295 -11.16 -10.21 -11.94
C THR A 295 -10.48 -10.57 -10.63
N PHE A 296 -11.23 -10.50 -9.54
CA PHE A 296 -10.70 -10.88 -8.22
C PHE A 296 -10.14 -12.32 -8.22
N GLU A 297 -10.84 -13.25 -8.84
CA GLU A 297 -10.49 -14.66 -8.88
C GLU A 297 -9.16 -14.90 -9.62
N THR A 298 -8.99 -14.30 -10.80
CA THR A 298 -7.74 -14.43 -11.57
C THR A 298 -6.56 -13.81 -10.85
N ALA A 299 -6.74 -12.63 -10.29
CA ALA A 299 -5.71 -11.91 -9.51
C ALA A 299 -5.31 -12.68 -8.23
N MET A 300 -6.28 -13.29 -7.54
CA MET A 300 -6.01 -14.08 -6.32
C MET A 300 -5.23 -15.34 -6.66
N GLN A 301 -5.60 -16.05 -7.72
CA GLN A 301 -4.86 -17.24 -8.18
C GLN A 301 -3.42 -16.89 -8.60
N GLU A 302 -3.23 -15.77 -9.30
CA GLU A 302 -1.90 -15.27 -9.67
C GLU A 302 -1.08 -14.93 -8.42
N THR A 303 -1.68 -14.24 -7.46
CA THR A 303 -1.05 -13.90 -6.19
C THR A 303 -0.61 -15.15 -5.44
N ILE A 304 -1.50 -16.12 -5.24
CA ILE A 304 -1.19 -17.37 -4.52
C ILE A 304 -0.08 -18.13 -5.22
N ARG A 305 -0.15 -18.26 -6.56
CA ARG A 305 0.88 -18.93 -7.37
C ARG A 305 2.23 -18.24 -7.18
N TRP A 306 2.26 -16.91 -7.20
CA TRP A 306 3.48 -16.17 -6.99
C TRP A 306 4.16 -16.53 -5.66
N TYR A 307 3.43 -16.61 -4.55
CA TYR A 307 3.99 -17.02 -3.24
C TYR A 307 4.44 -18.48 -3.23
N VAL A 308 3.75 -19.38 -3.93
CA VAL A 308 4.17 -20.78 -4.08
C VAL A 308 5.53 -20.86 -4.80
N ASP A 309 5.69 -20.11 -5.89
CA ASP A 309 6.87 -20.14 -6.75
C ASP A 309 8.05 -19.33 -6.18
N ASN A 310 7.80 -18.37 -5.30
CA ASN A 310 8.81 -17.45 -4.77
C ASN A 310 9.10 -17.63 -3.27
N ARG A 311 9.22 -18.89 -2.82
CA ARG A 311 9.57 -19.20 -1.42
C ARG A 311 10.87 -18.52 -0.97
N TRP A 312 11.88 -18.48 -1.84
CA TRP A 312 13.17 -17.83 -1.62
C TRP A 312 13.03 -16.36 -1.16
N TRP A 313 11.96 -15.68 -1.60
CA TRP A 313 11.72 -14.27 -1.29
C TRP A 313 11.10 -14.11 0.10
N TRP A 314 10.02 -14.83 0.42
CA TRP A 314 9.29 -14.61 1.67
C TRP A 314 9.82 -15.42 2.86
N GLU A 315 10.47 -16.55 2.68
CA GLU A 315 11.00 -17.36 3.79
C GLU A 315 12.03 -16.58 4.62
N LYS A 316 12.91 -15.83 3.97
CA LYS A 316 13.89 -14.98 4.66
C LYS A 316 13.27 -13.77 5.36
N LEU A 317 12.14 -13.25 4.86
CA LEU A 317 11.41 -12.15 5.49
C LEU A 317 10.70 -12.58 6.78
N LYS A 318 10.35 -13.86 6.91
CA LYS A 318 9.74 -14.44 8.12
C LYS A 318 10.78 -14.76 9.20
N SER A 319 11.76 -13.88 9.39
CA SER A 319 12.86 -13.99 10.38
C SER A 319 13.00 -12.68 11.18
N GLY A 320 13.84 -12.69 12.22
CA GLY A 320 14.19 -11.46 12.98
C GLY A 320 12.96 -10.70 13.50
N GLU A 321 12.85 -9.41 13.16
CA GLU A 321 11.78 -8.51 13.62
C GLU A 321 10.38 -9.02 13.27
N TYR A 322 10.20 -9.68 12.13
CA TYR A 322 8.92 -10.31 11.76
C TYR A 322 8.51 -11.37 12.81
N LEU A 323 9.42 -12.23 13.23
CA LEU A 323 9.10 -13.26 14.22
C LEU A 323 8.78 -12.68 15.59
N GLU A 324 9.44 -11.59 15.97
CA GLU A 324 9.13 -10.88 17.23
C GLU A 324 7.75 -10.23 17.14
N PHE A 325 7.45 -9.51 16.06
CA PHE A 325 6.13 -8.95 15.80
C PHE A 325 5.05 -10.05 15.80
N TYR A 326 5.28 -11.15 15.10
CA TYR A 326 4.34 -12.27 15.04
C TYR A 326 4.08 -12.89 16.42
N LYS A 327 5.12 -13.06 17.25
CA LYS A 327 4.99 -13.57 18.61
C LYS A 327 4.21 -12.60 19.51
N GLN A 328 4.45 -11.31 19.41
CA GLN A 328 3.74 -10.30 20.20
C GLN A 328 2.24 -10.25 19.87
N ASN A 329 1.89 -10.33 18.60
CA ASN A 329 0.50 -10.20 18.16
C ASN A 329 -0.28 -11.51 18.19
N TYR A 330 0.37 -12.65 17.95
CA TYR A 330 -0.29 -13.95 17.82
C TYR A 330 0.25 -15.02 18.76
N GLY A 331 1.48 -14.90 19.29
CA GLY A 331 2.16 -15.96 20.02
C GLY A 331 1.51 -16.35 21.34
N THR A 332 1.00 -15.39 22.10
CA THR A 332 0.31 -15.64 23.39
C THR A 332 -1.05 -16.31 23.16
N ILE A 333 -1.69 -15.98 22.06
CA ILE A 333 -3.04 -16.44 21.70
C ILE A 333 -2.98 -17.85 21.11
N LEU A 334 -1.95 -18.15 20.31
CA LEU A 334 -1.74 -19.45 19.68
C LEU A 334 -1.30 -20.55 20.67
N ASN A 335 -0.76 -20.16 21.84
CA ASN A 335 -0.35 -21.11 22.87
C ASN A 335 -1.48 -21.45 23.88
N GLN A 336 -2.53 -20.64 24.00
CA GLN A 336 -3.65 -20.88 24.90
C GLN A 336 -4.59 -22.03 24.50
N HIS A 337 -4.44 -22.58 23.29
CA HIS A 337 -5.25 -23.69 22.78
C HIS A 337 -4.45 -25.02 22.67
N LYS A 338 -3.29 -25.10 23.34
CA LYS A 338 -2.51 -26.37 23.43
C LYS A 338 -2.63 -27.07 24.79
N GLU A 339 -3.43 -26.52 25.69
CA GLU A 339 -3.92 -27.16 26.91
C GLU A 339 -5.40 -27.53 26.71
#